data_a241b498459208c7b6bbffcbebde427c
#
_entry.id   a241b498459208c7b6bbffcbebde427c
#
_cell.length_a   1.000
_cell.length_b   1.000
_cell.length_c   1.000
_cell.angle_alpha   90.00
_cell.angle_beta   90.00
_cell.angle_gamma   90.00
#
_symmetry.space_group_name_H-M   'P 1'
#
loop_
_entity.id
_entity.type
_entity.pdbx_description
1 polymer ?
#
loop_
_entity_poly.entity_id
_entity_poly.type
_entity_poly.pdbx_seq_one_letter_code
_entity_poly.pdbx_strand_id
1 'polypeptide(L)'
;MYVVLGASGNTGHVVAKNLLARQQKVRVVGRNSAHLQPLAAQGAEIFVGDLTDPSAVTKAFHGADSAYVMIPPNPTSNDPLAYAERVSDAIAAAVKSAGIKNVVSLSSFGADKTSRTGPVLGLHHLEQKLNQIDSANVLHLRPGYFMENTLPQVGAIRMAGSVIGPLRPDLKLPMIATRDIGAAAADALLSLGFHGKQTHELLGQRDLDYTEIATIIGKAISKPNLGYVHAPDDQIRSAMVQMGMSDTFVGLILEMAASLNSGHMRPLEPRTSRNTTPTSFENFVAESFVPAYQQPAA
;
A
#
# COMPACT_ATOMS: atom_id res chain seq x y z
N MET A 1 7.29 -4.61 22.59
CA MET A 1 6.03 -3.98 22.09
C MET A 1 6.20 -3.61 20.62
N TYR A 2 5.14 -3.79 19.84
CA TYR A 2 5.11 -3.45 18.41
C TYR A 2 4.36 -2.15 18.19
N VAL A 3 4.85 -1.27 17.32
CA VAL A 3 4.11 -0.10 16.82
C VAL A 3 3.70 -0.33 15.38
N VAL A 4 2.43 -0.06 15.06
CA VAL A 4 1.88 -0.22 13.71
C VAL A 4 1.34 1.12 13.23
N LEU A 5 2.02 1.73 12.26
CA LEU A 5 1.53 2.93 11.59
C LEU A 5 0.46 2.59 10.56
N GLY A 6 -0.48 3.51 10.33
CA GLY A 6 -1.55 3.31 9.35
C GLY A 6 -2.50 2.16 9.68
N ALA A 7 -2.70 1.85 10.96
CA ALA A 7 -3.48 0.70 11.43
C ALA A 7 -4.99 0.76 11.10
N SER A 8 -5.50 1.91 10.68
CA SER A 8 -6.86 2.03 10.13
C SER A 8 -6.94 1.74 8.62
N GLY A 9 -5.81 1.54 7.95
CA GLY A 9 -5.75 1.23 6.52
C GLY A 9 -5.64 -0.27 6.25
N ASN A 10 -5.65 -0.65 4.96
CA ASN A 10 -5.73 -2.04 4.53
C ASN A 10 -4.60 -2.93 5.08
N THR A 11 -3.34 -2.54 4.87
CA THR A 11 -2.19 -3.36 5.29
C THR A 11 -1.95 -3.29 6.80
N GLY A 12 -1.92 -2.07 7.37
CA GLY A 12 -1.66 -1.86 8.80
C GLY A 12 -2.70 -2.51 9.71
N HIS A 13 -3.97 -2.55 9.30
CA HIS A 13 -5.02 -3.26 10.02
C HIS A 13 -4.71 -4.76 10.13
N VAL A 14 -4.30 -5.37 9.02
CA VAL A 14 -3.95 -6.81 8.99
C VAL A 14 -2.71 -7.09 9.82
N VAL A 15 -1.67 -6.23 9.73
CA VAL A 15 -0.48 -6.35 10.59
C VAL A 15 -0.87 -6.35 12.06
N ALA A 16 -1.63 -5.34 12.50
CA ALA A 16 -2.04 -5.22 13.90
C ALA A 16 -2.87 -6.40 14.36
N LYS A 17 -3.88 -6.82 13.56
CA LYS A 17 -4.74 -7.97 13.85
C LYS A 17 -3.93 -9.26 14.02
N ASN A 18 -2.97 -9.53 13.13
CA ASN A 18 -2.15 -10.74 13.18
C ASN A 18 -1.22 -10.75 14.39
N LEU A 19 -0.64 -9.60 14.74
CA LEU A 19 0.18 -9.47 15.95
C LEU A 19 -0.65 -9.68 17.23
N LEU A 20 -1.84 -9.08 17.31
CA LEU A 20 -2.76 -9.25 18.44
C LEU A 20 -3.23 -10.71 18.59
N ALA A 21 -3.56 -11.38 17.48
CA ALA A 21 -3.93 -12.80 17.48
C ALA A 21 -2.81 -13.72 18.01
N ARG A 22 -1.54 -13.26 17.91
CA ARG A 22 -0.37 -13.95 18.51
C ARG A 22 -0.02 -13.39 19.89
N GLN A 23 -0.99 -12.73 20.57
CA GLN A 23 -0.87 -12.21 21.94
C GLN A 23 0.29 -11.21 22.14
N GLN A 24 0.67 -10.49 21.07
CA GLN A 24 1.68 -9.46 21.16
C GLN A 24 1.11 -8.15 21.71
N LYS A 25 1.95 -7.38 22.42
CA LYS A 25 1.61 -6.01 22.82
C LYS A 25 1.76 -5.10 21.59
N VAL A 26 0.64 -4.52 21.14
CA VAL A 26 0.58 -3.69 19.92
C VAL A 26 0.04 -2.32 20.24
N ARG A 27 0.76 -1.28 19.82
CA ARG A 27 0.28 0.10 19.74
C ARG A 27 -0.08 0.41 18.29
N VAL A 28 -1.32 0.82 18.06
CA VAL A 28 -1.85 1.18 16.75
C VAL A 28 -1.92 2.70 16.62
N VAL A 29 -1.39 3.21 15.52
CA VAL A 29 -1.27 4.65 15.28
C VAL A 29 -2.18 5.06 14.12
N GLY A 30 -2.98 6.10 14.32
CA GLY A 30 -3.83 6.67 13.29
C GLY A 30 -4.35 8.05 13.68
N ARG A 31 -4.96 8.76 12.73
CA ARG A 31 -5.47 10.15 12.94
C ARG A 31 -6.83 10.21 13.62
N ASN A 32 -7.60 9.13 13.56
CA ASN A 32 -8.96 9.06 14.11
C ASN A 32 -9.10 7.83 15.01
N SER A 33 -9.37 8.07 16.30
CA SER A 33 -9.52 7.00 17.28
C SER A 33 -10.69 6.06 16.98
N ALA A 34 -11.78 6.56 16.39
CA ALA A 34 -12.94 5.74 16.05
C ALA A 34 -12.59 4.61 15.07
N HIS A 35 -11.72 4.87 14.13
CA HIS A 35 -11.26 3.86 13.15
C HIS A 35 -10.30 2.82 13.77
N LEU A 36 -9.78 3.07 14.97
CA LEU A 36 -8.88 2.16 15.69
C LEU A 36 -9.60 1.31 16.75
N GLN A 37 -10.86 1.65 17.08
CA GLN A 37 -11.65 0.94 18.11
C GLN A 37 -11.76 -0.58 17.86
N PRO A 38 -11.94 -1.07 16.64
CA PRO A 38 -12.00 -2.53 16.41
C PRO A 38 -10.71 -3.27 16.82
N LEU A 39 -9.55 -2.59 16.73
CA LEU A 39 -8.26 -3.14 17.18
C LEU A 39 -8.09 -2.98 18.69
N ALA A 40 -8.57 -1.87 19.27
CA ALA A 40 -8.57 -1.67 20.72
C ALA A 40 -9.42 -2.72 21.45
N ALA A 41 -10.57 -3.08 20.89
CA ALA A 41 -11.41 -4.17 21.39
C ALA A 41 -10.69 -5.55 21.40
N GLN A 42 -9.63 -5.70 20.60
CA GLN A 42 -8.75 -6.87 20.55
C GLN A 42 -7.49 -6.72 21.43
N GLY A 43 -7.38 -5.63 22.19
CA GLY A 43 -6.29 -5.39 23.14
C GLY A 43 -5.17 -4.47 22.64
N ALA A 44 -5.36 -3.78 21.50
CA ALA A 44 -4.38 -2.78 21.05
C ALA A 44 -4.42 -1.50 21.88
N GLU A 45 -3.24 -0.92 22.16
CA GLU A 45 -3.11 0.43 22.67
C GLU A 45 -3.33 1.44 21.52
N ILE A 46 -4.28 2.37 21.66
CA ILE A 46 -4.50 3.41 20.66
C ILE A 46 -3.57 4.59 20.91
N PHE A 47 -2.91 5.06 19.84
CA PHE A 47 -2.22 6.33 19.79
C PHE A 47 -2.79 7.17 18.65
N VAL A 48 -3.34 8.34 18.98
CA VAL A 48 -3.85 9.31 17.99
C VAL A 48 -2.76 10.33 17.69
N GLY A 49 -2.35 10.44 16.42
CA GLY A 49 -1.32 11.38 16.00
C GLY A 49 -1.23 11.52 14.49
N ASP A 50 -0.67 12.64 14.05
CA ASP A 50 -0.33 12.90 12.66
C ASP A 50 1.10 12.43 12.38
N LEU A 51 1.29 11.67 11.30
CA LEU A 51 2.62 11.17 10.92
C LEU A 51 3.54 12.26 10.34
N THR A 52 3.01 13.46 10.07
CA THR A 52 3.82 14.63 9.69
C THR A 52 4.36 15.41 10.92
N ASP A 53 3.92 15.05 12.12
CA ASP A 53 4.43 15.63 13.38
C ASP A 53 5.51 14.73 13.98
N PRO A 54 6.80 15.11 13.93
CA PRO A 54 7.89 14.31 14.48
C PRO A 54 7.76 14.03 15.98
N SER A 55 7.16 14.95 16.75
CA SER A 55 6.93 14.79 18.18
C SER A 55 5.89 13.70 18.45
N ALA A 56 4.78 13.70 17.69
CA ALA A 56 3.74 12.69 17.82
C ALA A 56 4.29 11.30 17.45
N VAL A 57 5.04 11.19 16.33
CA VAL A 57 5.62 9.91 15.89
C VAL A 57 6.63 9.40 16.91
N THR A 58 7.50 10.27 17.45
CA THR A 58 8.46 9.89 18.48
C THR A 58 7.77 9.37 19.75
N LYS A 59 6.71 10.03 20.20
CA LYS A 59 5.90 9.56 21.35
C LYS A 59 5.24 8.23 21.07
N ALA A 60 4.71 8.03 19.84
CA ALA A 60 4.11 6.77 19.44
C ALA A 60 5.11 5.60 19.49
N PHE A 61 6.38 5.84 19.22
CA PHE A 61 7.44 4.82 19.19
C PHE A 61 8.06 4.56 20.56
N HIS A 62 7.81 5.41 21.56
CA HIS A 62 8.41 5.25 22.89
C HIS A 62 8.07 3.88 23.50
N GLY A 63 9.12 3.18 23.93
CA GLY A 63 9.02 1.86 24.56
C GLY A 63 8.70 0.70 23.60
N ALA A 64 8.77 0.92 22.29
CA ALA A 64 8.63 -0.14 21.30
C ALA A 64 9.98 -0.78 20.94
N ASP A 65 9.94 -2.05 20.56
CA ASP A 65 11.11 -2.81 20.09
C ASP A 65 11.14 -2.94 18.58
N SER A 66 9.94 -3.01 17.97
CA SER A 66 9.75 -3.26 16.54
C SER A 66 8.60 -2.42 16.00
N ALA A 67 8.69 -2.05 14.71
CA ALA A 67 7.68 -1.20 14.08
C ALA A 67 7.35 -1.65 12.65
N TYR A 68 6.06 -1.55 12.30
CA TYR A 68 5.60 -1.50 10.93
C TYR A 68 5.38 -0.04 10.53
N VAL A 69 6.05 0.38 9.47
CA VAL A 69 6.01 1.78 9.00
C VAL A 69 5.55 1.88 7.56
N MET A 70 4.84 2.96 7.26
CA MET A 70 4.34 3.25 5.90
C MET A 70 4.05 4.73 5.75
N ILE A 71 4.03 5.21 4.52
CA ILE A 71 3.56 6.56 4.19
C ILE A 71 2.09 6.44 3.77
N PRO A 72 1.14 7.02 4.52
CA PRO A 72 -0.26 7.01 4.09
C PRO A 72 -0.44 7.91 2.87
N PRO A 73 -1.27 7.51 1.88
CA PRO A 73 -1.56 8.37 0.75
C PRO A 73 -2.29 9.64 1.21
N ASN A 74 -1.96 10.76 0.57
CA ASN A 74 -2.67 12.02 0.75
C ASN A 74 -3.09 12.58 -0.62
N PRO A 75 -4.20 12.08 -1.20
CA PRO A 75 -4.60 12.41 -2.57
C PRO A 75 -5.03 13.86 -2.74
N THR A 76 -5.31 14.59 -1.66
CA THR A 76 -5.69 16.01 -1.70
C THR A 76 -4.52 16.95 -1.50
N SER A 77 -3.30 16.42 -1.27
CA SER A 77 -2.10 17.25 -1.08
C SER A 77 -1.72 17.98 -2.38
N ASN A 78 -1.46 19.26 -2.27
CA ASN A 78 -0.90 20.06 -3.38
C ASN A 78 0.59 19.82 -3.59
N ASP A 79 1.27 19.20 -2.62
CA ASP A 79 2.65 18.75 -2.73
C ASP A 79 2.81 17.37 -2.07
N PRO A 80 2.45 16.30 -2.81
CA PRO A 80 2.47 14.94 -2.28
C PRO A 80 3.87 14.42 -1.96
N LEU A 81 4.90 14.87 -2.70
CA LEU A 81 6.28 14.44 -2.44
C LEU A 81 6.84 15.11 -1.19
N ALA A 82 6.61 16.40 -0.99
CA ALA A 82 6.98 17.06 0.26
C ALA A 82 6.21 16.50 1.48
N TYR A 83 4.95 16.09 1.29
CA TYR A 83 4.21 15.37 2.33
C TYR A 83 4.91 14.04 2.67
N ALA A 84 5.26 13.24 1.66
CA ALA A 84 5.95 11.96 1.86
C ALA A 84 7.31 12.15 2.53
N GLU A 85 8.04 13.22 2.16
CA GLU A 85 9.33 13.60 2.75
C GLU A 85 9.18 13.88 4.25
N ARG A 86 8.21 14.73 4.65
CA ARG A 86 7.94 15.04 6.07
C ARG A 86 7.59 13.79 6.89
N VAL A 87 6.75 12.91 6.35
CA VAL A 87 6.40 11.64 7.01
C VAL A 87 7.64 10.75 7.15
N SER A 88 8.47 10.67 6.11
CA SER A 88 9.71 9.87 6.12
C SER A 88 10.71 10.39 7.16
N ASP A 89 10.86 11.72 7.27
CA ASP A 89 11.73 12.35 8.27
C ASP A 89 11.25 12.06 9.70
N ALA A 90 9.96 12.19 9.93
CA ALA A 90 9.36 11.91 11.23
C ALA A 90 9.54 10.45 11.64
N ILE A 91 9.31 9.51 10.70
CA ILE A 91 9.51 8.07 10.94
C ILE A 91 10.98 7.77 11.24
N ALA A 92 11.91 8.24 10.41
CA ALA A 92 13.34 7.96 10.58
C ALA A 92 13.87 8.54 11.90
N ALA A 93 13.48 9.77 12.25
CA ALA A 93 13.81 10.39 13.53
C ALA A 93 13.28 9.58 14.71
N ALA A 94 12.03 9.13 14.65
CA ALA A 94 11.40 8.35 15.72
C ALA A 94 12.06 6.96 15.87
N VAL A 95 12.36 6.24 14.78
CA VAL A 95 13.08 4.96 14.78
C VAL A 95 14.44 5.12 15.49
N LYS A 96 15.16 6.18 15.13
CA LYS A 96 16.49 6.46 15.72
C LYS A 96 16.38 6.85 17.20
N SER A 97 15.51 7.78 17.55
CA SER A 97 15.40 8.32 18.92
C SER A 97 14.81 7.31 19.91
N ALA A 98 13.86 6.49 19.49
CA ALA A 98 13.27 5.44 20.32
C ALA A 98 14.12 4.16 20.38
N GLY A 99 15.18 4.07 19.58
CA GLY A 99 16.08 2.91 19.54
C GLY A 99 15.42 1.64 19.02
N ILE A 100 14.47 1.78 18.07
CA ILE A 100 13.77 0.65 17.45
C ILE A 100 14.78 -0.28 16.80
N LYS A 101 14.70 -1.57 17.13
CA LYS A 101 15.67 -2.58 16.66
C LYS A 101 15.27 -3.21 15.32
N ASN A 102 13.95 -3.35 15.07
CA ASN A 102 13.48 -4.04 13.88
C ASN A 102 12.34 -3.23 13.23
N VAL A 103 12.49 -2.93 11.95
CA VAL A 103 11.52 -2.17 11.17
C VAL A 103 11.12 -2.97 9.95
N VAL A 104 9.81 -3.16 9.75
CA VAL A 104 9.25 -3.60 8.47
C VAL A 104 8.59 -2.40 7.82
N SER A 105 9.08 -2.03 6.66
CA SER A 105 8.63 -0.86 5.90
C SER A 105 7.79 -1.30 4.71
N LEU A 106 6.60 -0.75 4.56
CA LEU A 106 5.84 -0.87 3.31
C LEU A 106 6.46 0.05 2.27
N SER A 107 7.04 -0.55 1.27
CA SER A 107 7.59 0.08 0.10
C SER A 107 6.80 -0.32 -1.16
N SER A 108 7.42 -0.37 -2.31
CA SER A 108 6.84 -0.78 -3.59
C SER A 108 7.93 -1.29 -4.53
N PHE A 109 7.61 -2.20 -5.45
CA PHE A 109 8.47 -2.38 -6.60
C PHE A 109 8.60 -1.04 -7.36
N GLY A 110 9.78 -0.78 -7.94
CA GLY A 110 10.13 0.54 -8.50
C GLY A 110 10.74 1.52 -7.49
N ALA A 111 10.77 1.23 -6.17
CA ALA A 111 11.45 2.06 -5.19
C ALA A 111 12.99 1.99 -5.29
N ASP A 112 13.54 1.14 -6.15
CA ASP A 112 14.95 1.13 -6.55
C ASP A 112 15.32 2.30 -7.47
N LYS A 113 14.33 2.98 -8.07
CA LYS A 113 14.52 4.10 -8.99
C LYS A 113 14.53 5.43 -8.27
N THR A 114 15.32 6.38 -8.80
CA THR A 114 15.50 7.73 -8.25
C THR A 114 14.64 8.79 -8.92
N SER A 115 13.82 8.41 -9.91
CA SER A 115 12.96 9.36 -10.65
C SER A 115 11.91 8.63 -11.48
N ARG A 116 10.91 9.38 -11.94
CA ARG A 116 9.86 8.93 -12.85
C ARG A 116 9.06 7.72 -12.35
N THR A 117 8.78 7.67 -11.06
CA THR A 117 8.01 6.60 -10.43
C THR A 117 6.75 7.11 -9.73
N GLY A 118 6.41 8.38 -9.96
CA GLY A 118 5.27 9.02 -9.32
C GLY A 118 5.36 8.96 -7.79
N PRO A 119 4.28 8.55 -7.09
CA PRO A 119 4.29 8.55 -5.62
C PRO A 119 5.30 7.57 -5.02
N VAL A 120 5.78 6.57 -5.77
CA VAL A 120 6.78 5.60 -5.30
C VAL A 120 8.13 6.25 -5.02
N LEU A 121 8.40 7.44 -5.58
CA LEU A 121 9.59 8.22 -5.24
C LEU A 121 9.64 8.57 -3.74
N GLY A 122 8.50 8.84 -3.11
CA GLY A 122 8.43 9.04 -1.65
C GLY A 122 8.84 7.80 -0.85
N LEU A 123 8.52 6.61 -1.36
CA LEU A 123 8.94 5.33 -0.75
C LEU A 123 10.43 5.07 -0.93
N HIS A 124 10.99 5.42 -2.09
CA HIS A 124 12.44 5.42 -2.29
C HIS A 124 13.14 6.28 -1.22
N HIS A 125 12.67 7.50 -0.97
CA HIS A 125 13.26 8.37 0.04
C HIS A 125 13.14 7.78 1.46
N LEU A 126 11.99 7.16 1.80
CA LEU A 126 11.83 6.48 3.08
C LEU A 126 12.84 5.33 3.24
N GLU A 127 13.02 4.50 2.20
CA GLU A 127 14.04 3.43 2.23
C GLU A 127 15.44 4.00 2.47
N GLN A 128 15.83 5.07 1.75
CA GLN A 128 17.14 5.69 1.92
C GLN A 128 17.36 6.21 3.35
N LYS A 129 16.36 6.88 3.95
CA LYS A 129 16.44 7.40 5.32
C LYS A 129 16.54 6.28 6.37
N LEU A 130 15.76 5.21 6.23
CA LEU A 130 15.82 4.06 7.12
C LEU A 130 17.14 3.29 6.98
N ASN A 131 17.70 3.22 5.78
CA ASN A 131 18.99 2.57 5.52
C ASN A 131 20.18 3.26 6.23
N GLN A 132 20.05 4.55 6.54
CA GLN A 132 21.09 5.31 7.27
C GLN A 132 21.07 5.08 8.79
N ILE A 133 20.13 4.27 9.32
CA ILE A 133 20.03 4.02 10.76
C ILE A 133 20.75 2.70 11.09
N ASP A 134 22.05 2.76 11.36
CA ASP A 134 22.88 1.56 11.57
C ASP A 134 22.39 0.66 12.70
N SER A 135 21.76 1.24 13.73
CA SER A 135 21.29 0.52 14.93
C SER A 135 20.02 -0.31 14.70
N ALA A 136 19.37 -0.20 13.53
CA ALA A 136 18.12 -0.90 13.23
C ALA A 136 18.29 -1.91 12.09
N ASN A 137 17.71 -3.09 12.24
CA ASN A 137 17.44 -4.00 11.13
C ASN A 137 16.20 -3.50 10.38
N VAL A 138 16.26 -3.42 9.06
CA VAL A 138 15.14 -2.94 8.24
C VAL A 138 14.85 -3.92 7.12
N LEU A 139 13.59 -4.31 7.00
CA LEU A 139 13.07 -5.06 5.88
C LEU A 139 12.12 -4.17 5.08
N HIS A 140 12.49 -3.81 3.86
CA HIS A 140 11.62 -3.13 2.91
C HIS A 140 10.81 -4.16 2.14
N LEU A 141 9.50 -4.21 2.37
CA LEU A 141 8.59 -5.00 1.55
C LEU A 141 8.23 -4.19 0.30
N ARG A 142 8.56 -4.71 -0.86
CA ARG A 142 8.23 -4.12 -2.17
C ARG A 142 7.13 -4.94 -2.85
N PRO A 143 5.86 -4.74 -2.50
CA PRO A 143 4.76 -5.44 -3.14
C PRO A 143 4.56 -5.00 -4.59
N GLY A 144 3.92 -5.89 -5.36
CA GLY A 144 3.38 -5.62 -6.67
C GLY A 144 2.18 -4.67 -6.63
N TYR A 145 1.41 -4.66 -7.72
CA TYR A 145 0.24 -3.79 -7.88
C TYR A 145 -0.91 -4.28 -7.01
N PHE A 146 -1.47 -3.40 -6.17
CA PHE A 146 -2.52 -3.80 -5.22
C PHE A 146 -3.83 -4.13 -5.95
N MET A 147 -4.43 -5.27 -5.61
CA MET A 147 -5.75 -5.66 -6.09
C MET A 147 -6.80 -4.61 -5.71
N GLU A 148 -6.67 -4.00 -4.56
CA GLU A 148 -7.54 -2.94 -4.04
C GLU A 148 -7.57 -1.69 -4.94
N ASN A 149 -6.56 -1.47 -5.79
CA ASN A 149 -6.57 -0.40 -6.78
C ASN A 149 -7.67 -0.58 -7.85
N THR A 150 -8.27 -1.77 -7.93
CA THR A 150 -9.42 -2.01 -8.82
C THR A 150 -10.76 -1.61 -8.20
N LEU A 151 -10.86 -1.39 -6.89
CA LEU A 151 -12.13 -1.04 -6.23
C LEU A 151 -12.77 0.26 -6.75
N PRO A 152 -12.02 1.33 -7.08
CA PRO A 152 -12.59 2.52 -7.71
C PRO A 152 -13.29 2.25 -9.06
N GLN A 153 -12.99 1.13 -9.73
CA GLN A 153 -13.65 0.74 -10.98
C GLN A 153 -15.15 0.44 -10.82
N VAL A 154 -15.62 0.21 -9.59
CA VAL A 154 -17.06 0.09 -9.29
C VAL A 154 -17.84 1.30 -9.84
N GLY A 155 -17.32 2.51 -9.62
CA GLY A 155 -17.89 3.74 -10.15
C GLY A 155 -17.88 3.79 -11.68
N ALA A 156 -16.74 3.52 -12.31
CA ALA A 156 -16.59 3.51 -13.76
C ALA A 156 -17.51 2.48 -14.43
N ILE A 157 -17.62 1.27 -13.88
CA ILE A 157 -18.50 0.22 -14.40
C ILE A 157 -19.97 0.62 -14.30
N ARG A 158 -20.40 1.28 -13.22
CA ARG A 158 -21.76 1.76 -13.06
C ARG A 158 -22.11 2.89 -14.02
N MET A 159 -21.18 3.82 -14.23
CA MET A 159 -21.41 5.01 -15.06
C MET A 159 -21.22 4.75 -16.56
N ALA A 160 -20.18 4.02 -16.93
CA ALA A 160 -19.73 3.86 -18.31
C ALA A 160 -19.80 2.40 -18.83
N GLY A 161 -20.13 1.42 -17.96
CA GLY A 161 -20.24 0.02 -18.38
C GLY A 161 -18.89 -0.63 -18.70
N SER A 162 -17.77 -0.03 -18.29
CA SER A 162 -16.41 -0.50 -18.61
C SER A 162 -15.46 -0.26 -17.45
N VAL A 163 -14.39 -1.07 -17.38
CA VAL A 163 -13.21 -0.77 -16.57
C VAL A 163 -12.37 0.25 -17.36
N ILE A 164 -11.90 1.31 -16.72
CA ILE A 164 -11.22 2.42 -17.40
C ILE A 164 -9.91 2.75 -16.66
N GLY A 165 -8.82 2.95 -17.39
CA GLY A 165 -7.56 3.33 -16.76
C GLY A 165 -6.47 3.75 -17.73
N PRO A 166 -5.32 4.24 -17.21
CA PRO A 166 -4.20 4.74 -18.02
C PRO A 166 -3.16 3.65 -18.38
N LEU A 167 -3.35 2.42 -17.94
CA LEU A 167 -2.40 1.34 -18.20
C LEU A 167 -2.71 0.66 -19.53
N ARG A 168 -1.67 0.22 -20.23
CA ARG A 168 -1.85 -0.55 -21.47
C ARG A 168 -2.65 -1.84 -21.18
N PRO A 169 -3.57 -2.24 -22.07
CA PRO A 169 -4.45 -3.40 -21.84
C PRO A 169 -3.69 -4.73 -21.72
N ASP A 170 -2.52 -4.82 -22.37
CA ASP A 170 -1.65 -6.01 -22.44
C ASP A 170 -0.53 -6.02 -21.37
N LEU A 171 -0.45 -5.00 -20.52
CA LEU A 171 0.58 -4.90 -19.52
C LEU A 171 0.33 -5.90 -18.37
N LYS A 172 1.18 -6.91 -18.25
CA LYS A 172 1.15 -7.86 -17.13
C LYS A 172 1.73 -7.23 -15.88
N LEU A 173 0.93 -7.21 -14.82
CA LEU A 173 1.28 -6.68 -13.50
C LEU A 173 1.21 -7.77 -12.44
N PRO A 174 2.19 -7.87 -11.55
CA PRO A 174 2.10 -8.75 -10.38
C PRO A 174 1.03 -8.21 -9.43
N MET A 175 -0.15 -8.86 -9.40
CA MET A 175 -1.30 -8.45 -8.61
C MET A 175 -1.28 -9.06 -7.23
N ILE A 176 -1.31 -8.23 -6.18
CA ILE A 176 -1.25 -8.67 -4.78
C ILE A 176 -2.37 -8.07 -3.94
N ALA A 177 -2.99 -8.88 -3.08
CA ALA A 177 -3.95 -8.40 -2.09
C ALA A 177 -3.23 -7.75 -0.90
N THR A 178 -3.74 -6.62 -0.39
CA THR A 178 -3.16 -5.92 0.76
C THR A 178 -3.16 -6.78 2.04
N ARG A 179 -4.10 -7.73 2.16
CA ARG A 179 -4.11 -8.70 3.26
C ARG A 179 -2.88 -9.62 3.27
N ASP A 180 -2.39 -10.01 2.10
CA ASP A 180 -1.18 -10.84 1.99
C ASP A 180 0.06 -10.04 2.36
N ILE A 181 0.11 -8.76 1.99
CA ILE A 181 1.18 -7.84 2.38
C ILE A 181 1.21 -7.70 3.91
N GLY A 182 0.04 -7.45 4.51
CA GLY A 182 -0.08 -7.31 5.96
C GLY A 182 0.29 -8.59 6.71
N ALA A 183 -0.07 -9.77 6.18
CA ALA A 183 0.32 -11.06 6.73
C ALA A 183 1.86 -11.25 6.66
N ALA A 184 2.48 -11.02 5.50
CA ALA A 184 3.92 -11.11 5.34
C ALA A 184 4.68 -10.14 6.27
N ALA A 185 4.17 -8.91 6.44
CA ALA A 185 4.76 -7.94 7.36
C ALA A 185 4.66 -8.39 8.82
N ALA A 186 3.53 -8.93 9.24
CA ALA A 186 3.35 -9.46 10.60
C ALA A 186 4.25 -10.67 10.86
N ASP A 187 4.35 -11.60 9.91
CA ASP A 187 5.22 -12.77 10.03
C ASP A 187 6.71 -12.37 10.10
N ALA A 188 7.12 -11.38 9.31
CA ALA A 188 8.48 -10.83 9.38
C ALA A 188 8.78 -10.19 10.75
N LEU A 189 7.83 -9.42 11.30
CA LEU A 189 7.96 -8.82 12.63
C LEU A 189 7.99 -9.85 13.75
N LEU A 190 7.28 -10.97 13.62
CA LEU A 190 7.25 -12.04 14.61
C LEU A 190 8.50 -12.92 14.56
N SER A 191 8.96 -13.25 13.35
CA SER A 191 10.11 -14.13 13.16
C SER A 191 11.46 -13.43 13.37
N LEU A 192 11.51 -12.11 13.09
CA LEU A 192 12.75 -11.31 13.12
C LEU A 192 13.88 -11.94 12.29
N GLY A 193 13.54 -12.65 11.22
CA GLY A 193 14.48 -13.39 10.37
C GLY A 193 15.30 -12.52 9.41
N PHE A 194 15.34 -11.19 9.61
CA PHE A 194 16.07 -10.25 8.77
C PHE A 194 17.11 -9.48 9.59
N HIS A 195 18.27 -9.25 9.00
CA HIS A 195 19.38 -8.55 9.64
C HIS A 195 19.97 -7.49 8.69
N GLY A 196 20.43 -6.38 9.25
CA GLY A 196 20.92 -5.24 8.46
C GLY A 196 19.78 -4.60 7.64
N LYS A 197 20.05 -4.31 6.37
CA LYS A 197 19.09 -3.68 5.44
C LYS A 197 18.76 -4.68 4.35
N GLN A 198 17.49 -5.06 4.26
CA GLN A 198 17.02 -6.06 3.29
C GLN A 198 15.80 -5.56 2.55
N THR A 199 15.64 -6.03 1.34
CA THR A 199 14.48 -5.80 0.48
C THR A 199 13.87 -7.14 0.10
N HIS A 200 12.55 -7.22 0.08
CA HIS A 200 11.83 -8.40 -0.33
C HIS A 200 10.62 -8.00 -1.21
N GLU A 201 10.61 -8.45 -2.46
CA GLU A 201 9.48 -8.26 -3.35
C GLU A 201 8.36 -9.26 -3.03
N LEU A 202 7.11 -8.80 -3.09
CA LEU A 202 5.92 -9.63 -2.93
C LEU A 202 5.07 -9.49 -4.21
N LEU A 203 5.01 -10.55 -5.03
CA LEU A 203 4.48 -10.46 -6.38
C LEU A 203 3.02 -10.96 -6.52
N GLY A 204 2.38 -11.36 -5.41
CA GLY A 204 1.03 -11.91 -5.46
C GLY A 204 1.00 -13.29 -6.10
N GLN A 205 -0.20 -13.82 -6.39
CA GLN A 205 -0.36 -15.18 -6.89
C GLN A 205 0.08 -15.29 -8.36
N ARG A 206 -0.27 -14.31 -9.19
CA ARG A 206 0.09 -14.28 -10.61
C ARG A 206 0.04 -12.86 -11.18
N ASP A 207 0.58 -12.72 -12.38
CA ASP A 207 0.50 -11.48 -13.15
C ASP A 207 -0.80 -11.47 -13.97
N LEU A 208 -1.46 -10.31 -13.99
CA LEU A 208 -2.67 -10.07 -14.76
C LEU A 208 -2.55 -8.76 -15.53
N ASP A 209 -3.15 -8.71 -16.71
CA ASP A 209 -3.42 -7.46 -17.40
C ASP A 209 -4.86 -6.98 -17.18
N TYR A 210 -5.14 -5.74 -17.55
CA TYR A 210 -6.46 -5.16 -17.31
C TYR A 210 -7.59 -5.76 -18.19
N THR A 211 -7.26 -6.45 -19.27
CA THR A 211 -8.24 -7.21 -20.07
C THR A 211 -8.71 -8.44 -19.29
N GLU A 212 -7.77 -9.18 -18.68
CA GLU A 212 -8.09 -10.30 -17.80
C GLU A 212 -8.84 -9.86 -16.54
N ILE A 213 -8.38 -8.75 -15.91
CA ILE A 213 -9.05 -8.14 -14.74
C ILE A 213 -10.50 -7.81 -15.06
N ALA A 214 -10.78 -7.14 -16.19
CA ALA A 214 -12.14 -6.81 -16.61
C ALA A 214 -12.97 -8.08 -16.85
N THR A 215 -12.40 -9.10 -17.47
CA THR A 215 -13.06 -10.38 -17.71
C THR A 215 -13.45 -11.09 -16.40
N ILE A 216 -12.53 -11.15 -15.42
CA ILE A 216 -12.79 -11.78 -14.11
C ILE A 216 -13.87 -11.03 -13.34
N ILE A 217 -13.76 -9.69 -13.28
CA ILE A 217 -14.77 -8.84 -12.64
C ILE A 217 -16.13 -9.02 -13.33
N GLY A 218 -16.17 -8.95 -14.67
CA GLY A 218 -17.38 -9.08 -15.44
C GLY A 218 -18.14 -10.39 -15.19
N LYS A 219 -17.42 -11.50 -15.13
CA LYS A 219 -18.01 -12.79 -14.74
C LYS A 219 -18.62 -12.76 -13.36
N ALA A 220 -17.93 -12.18 -12.38
CA ALA A 220 -18.38 -12.15 -11.00
C ALA A 220 -19.59 -11.26 -10.75
N ILE A 221 -19.76 -10.17 -11.53
CA ILE A 221 -20.88 -9.22 -11.40
C ILE A 221 -21.99 -9.45 -12.46
N SER A 222 -21.98 -10.61 -13.14
CA SER A 222 -22.96 -10.97 -14.20
C SER A 222 -22.98 -10.00 -15.40
N LYS A 223 -21.82 -9.45 -15.76
CA LYS A 223 -21.58 -8.64 -16.96
C LYS A 223 -20.50 -9.28 -17.85
N PRO A 224 -20.78 -10.40 -18.54
CA PRO A 224 -19.77 -11.20 -19.24
C PRO A 224 -19.04 -10.43 -20.36
N ASN A 225 -19.64 -9.36 -20.87
CA ASN A 225 -19.05 -8.51 -21.92
C ASN A 225 -18.33 -7.27 -21.36
N LEU A 226 -18.02 -7.24 -20.05
CA LEU A 226 -17.28 -6.14 -19.44
C LEU A 226 -15.87 -6.08 -20.05
N GLY A 227 -15.54 -4.93 -20.66
CA GLY A 227 -14.24 -4.68 -21.26
C GLY A 227 -13.41 -3.69 -20.49
N TYR A 228 -12.13 -3.57 -20.88
CA TYR A 228 -11.23 -2.53 -20.44
C TYR A 228 -11.03 -1.47 -21.52
N VAL A 229 -11.08 -0.21 -21.12
CA VAL A 229 -10.80 0.94 -21.97
C VAL A 229 -9.51 1.60 -21.49
N HIS A 230 -8.50 1.60 -22.34
CA HIS A 230 -7.29 2.40 -22.14
C HIS A 230 -7.61 3.85 -22.52
N ALA A 231 -7.81 4.69 -21.53
CA ALA A 231 -8.18 6.08 -21.74
C ALA A 231 -6.95 7.00 -21.80
N PRO A 232 -7.03 8.10 -22.56
CA PRO A 232 -6.01 9.15 -22.59
C PRO A 232 -5.80 9.78 -21.20
N ASP A 233 -4.56 10.24 -20.95
CA ASP A 233 -4.15 10.80 -19.66
C ASP A 233 -5.00 12.03 -19.24
N ASP A 234 -5.43 12.86 -20.19
CA ASP A 234 -6.25 14.04 -19.94
C ASP A 234 -7.67 13.66 -19.44
N GLN A 235 -8.24 12.58 -19.95
CA GLN A 235 -9.52 12.05 -19.47
C GLN A 235 -9.39 11.48 -18.05
N ILE A 236 -8.33 10.69 -17.80
CA ILE A 236 -8.04 10.15 -16.46
C ILE A 236 -7.81 11.29 -15.47
N ARG A 237 -7.01 12.30 -15.86
CA ARG A 237 -6.76 13.49 -15.04
C ARG A 237 -8.05 14.18 -14.67
N SER A 238 -8.87 14.49 -15.65
CA SER A 238 -10.16 15.17 -15.43
C SER A 238 -11.07 14.39 -14.47
N ALA A 239 -11.19 13.07 -14.66
CA ALA A 239 -12.01 12.23 -13.80
C ALA A 239 -11.49 12.19 -12.35
N MET A 240 -10.17 12.02 -12.14
CA MET A 240 -9.59 11.95 -10.81
C MET A 240 -9.66 13.28 -10.06
N VAL A 241 -9.47 14.41 -10.76
CA VAL A 241 -9.63 15.75 -10.17
C VAL A 241 -11.10 15.99 -9.78
N GLN A 242 -12.08 15.58 -10.61
CA GLN A 242 -13.50 15.65 -10.26
C GLN A 242 -13.86 14.80 -9.04
N MET A 243 -13.13 13.72 -8.78
CA MET A 243 -13.26 12.92 -7.55
C MET A 243 -12.57 13.56 -6.33
N GLY A 244 -12.04 14.79 -6.45
CA GLY A 244 -11.47 15.56 -5.34
C GLY A 244 -9.97 15.33 -5.11
N MET A 245 -9.26 14.66 -6.03
CA MET A 245 -7.80 14.56 -5.94
C MET A 245 -7.14 15.86 -6.42
N SER A 246 -6.00 16.22 -5.83
CA SER A 246 -5.21 17.36 -6.32
C SER A 246 -4.60 17.05 -7.69
N ASP A 247 -4.48 18.05 -8.53
CA ASP A 247 -3.88 17.89 -9.86
C ASP A 247 -2.43 17.38 -9.81
N THR A 248 -1.68 17.83 -8.80
CA THR A 248 -0.30 17.36 -8.57
C THR A 248 -0.24 15.88 -8.18
N PHE A 249 -1.16 15.40 -7.32
CA PHE A 249 -1.23 13.98 -6.99
C PHE A 249 -1.60 13.14 -8.22
N VAL A 250 -2.59 13.60 -9.00
CA VAL A 250 -2.98 12.93 -10.25
C VAL A 250 -1.82 12.89 -11.25
N GLY A 251 -1.03 13.97 -11.36
CA GLY A 251 0.19 13.99 -12.15
C GLY A 251 1.17 12.89 -11.78
N LEU A 252 1.38 12.64 -10.49
CA LEU A 252 2.23 11.54 -10.02
C LEU A 252 1.64 10.16 -10.33
N ILE A 253 0.31 10.00 -10.26
CA ILE A 253 -0.34 8.73 -10.65
C ILE A 253 -0.15 8.44 -12.14
N LEU A 254 -0.30 9.44 -12.99
CA LEU A 254 -0.07 9.30 -14.44
C LEU A 254 1.41 9.04 -14.77
N GLU A 255 2.34 9.70 -14.06
CA GLU A 255 3.77 9.41 -14.18
C GLU A 255 4.08 7.94 -13.81
N MET A 256 3.49 7.43 -12.72
CA MET A 256 3.61 6.03 -12.33
C MET A 256 3.04 5.11 -13.43
N ALA A 257 1.88 5.43 -14.00
CA ALA A 257 1.29 4.65 -15.09
C ALA A 257 2.20 4.64 -16.33
N ALA A 258 2.75 5.77 -16.72
CA ALA A 258 3.71 5.86 -17.83
C ALA A 258 4.98 5.04 -17.55
N SER A 259 5.45 5.04 -16.30
CA SER A 259 6.60 4.26 -15.85
C SER A 259 6.35 2.74 -15.93
N LEU A 260 5.16 2.30 -15.54
CA LEU A 260 4.73 0.91 -15.70
C LEU A 260 4.59 0.53 -17.18
N ASN A 261 3.91 1.36 -17.96
CA ASN A 261 3.69 1.15 -19.40
C ASN A 261 4.99 1.03 -20.19
N SER A 262 6.03 1.76 -19.80
CA SER A 262 7.35 1.70 -20.45
C SER A 262 8.27 0.59 -19.91
N GLY A 263 7.89 -0.10 -18.83
CA GLY A 263 8.72 -1.09 -18.15
C GLY A 263 9.88 -0.48 -17.34
N HIS A 264 9.88 0.86 -17.11
CA HIS A 264 10.84 1.51 -16.20
C HIS A 264 10.63 1.01 -14.77
N MET A 265 9.39 0.94 -14.29
CA MET A 265 9.02 0.23 -13.08
C MET A 265 8.64 -1.21 -13.43
N ARG A 266 9.36 -2.16 -12.85
CA ARG A 266 9.12 -3.60 -13.00
C ARG A 266 9.70 -4.33 -11.78
N PRO A 267 9.24 -5.54 -11.45
CA PRO A 267 9.91 -6.38 -10.47
C PRO A 267 11.37 -6.63 -10.85
N LEU A 268 12.24 -6.70 -9.86
CA LEU A 268 13.66 -7.02 -10.03
C LEU A 268 13.91 -8.52 -9.95
N GLU A 269 13.03 -9.24 -9.22
CA GLU A 269 13.16 -10.67 -9.00
C GLU A 269 12.13 -11.44 -9.84
N PRO A 270 12.47 -12.61 -10.36
CA PRO A 270 11.49 -13.52 -10.96
C PRO A 270 10.52 -14.02 -9.89
N ARG A 271 9.30 -14.40 -10.29
CA ARG A 271 8.32 -15.03 -9.40
C ARG A 271 8.84 -16.40 -8.94
N THR A 272 8.83 -16.63 -7.64
CA THR A 272 9.21 -17.88 -6.98
C THR A 272 8.25 -18.17 -5.83
N SER A 273 8.36 -19.32 -5.17
CA SER A 273 7.59 -19.64 -3.97
C SER A 273 7.88 -18.69 -2.81
N ARG A 274 9.00 -17.96 -2.81
CA ARG A 274 9.38 -17.02 -1.75
C ARG A 274 8.61 -15.70 -1.82
N ASN A 275 8.27 -15.24 -3.04
CA ASN A 275 7.65 -13.95 -3.29
C ASN A 275 6.23 -14.05 -3.87
N THR A 276 5.70 -15.28 -4.00
CA THR A 276 4.30 -15.56 -4.35
C THR A 276 3.44 -15.56 -3.10
N THR A 277 2.27 -14.93 -3.16
CA THR A 277 1.31 -14.92 -2.06
C THR A 277 -0.01 -15.60 -2.45
N PRO A 278 -0.81 -16.11 -1.48
CA PRO A 278 -1.86 -17.09 -1.79
C PRO A 278 -3.12 -16.52 -2.42
N THR A 279 -3.43 -15.22 -2.21
CA THR A 279 -4.72 -14.67 -2.66
C THR A 279 -4.78 -14.55 -4.17
N SER A 280 -5.73 -15.27 -4.79
CA SER A 280 -6.06 -15.10 -6.21
C SER A 280 -6.89 -13.85 -6.43
N PHE A 281 -6.83 -13.29 -7.65
CA PHE A 281 -7.65 -12.13 -7.99
C PHE A 281 -9.15 -12.48 -7.98
N GLU A 282 -9.51 -13.72 -8.35
CA GLU A 282 -10.87 -14.23 -8.28
C GLU A 282 -11.41 -14.23 -6.85
N ASN A 283 -10.60 -14.69 -5.87
CA ASN A 283 -10.98 -14.68 -4.47
C ASN A 283 -11.15 -13.23 -3.96
N PHE A 284 -10.22 -12.34 -4.32
CA PHE A 284 -10.34 -10.92 -4.00
C PHE A 284 -11.62 -10.31 -4.60
N VAL A 285 -11.92 -10.61 -5.85
CA VAL A 285 -13.14 -10.10 -6.51
C VAL A 285 -14.39 -10.60 -5.79
N ALA A 286 -14.46 -11.89 -5.46
CA ALA A 286 -15.61 -12.46 -4.76
C ALA A 286 -15.81 -11.85 -3.35
N GLU A 287 -14.73 -11.65 -2.60
CA GLU A 287 -14.76 -11.25 -1.20
C GLU A 287 -14.79 -9.73 -0.99
N SER A 288 -14.30 -8.94 -1.94
CA SER A 288 -14.14 -7.48 -1.79
C SER A 288 -14.83 -6.69 -2.89
N PHE A 289 -14.61 -7.02 -4.17
CA PHE A 289 -15.15 -6.25 -5.27
C PHE A 289 -16.66 -6.42 -5.43
N VAL A 290 -17.17 -7.66 -5.41
CA VAL A 290 -18.60 -7.95 -5.54
C VAL A 290 -19.42 -7.30 -4.43
N PRO A 291 -19.06 -7.42 -3.14
CA PRO A 291 -19.74 -6.67 -2.08
C PRO A 291 -19.73 -5.16 -2.29
N ALA A 292 -18.60 -4.57 -2.70
CA ALA A 292 -18.53 -3.13 -3.00
C ALA A 292 -19.43 -2.74 -4.21
N TYR A 293 -19.49 -3.60 -5.21
CA TYR A 293 -20.35 -3.39 -6.37
C TYR A 293 -21.86 -3.51 -6.05
N GLN A 294 -22.24 -4.34 -5.07
CA GLN A 294 -23.63 -4.54 -4.65
C GLN A 294 -24.15 -3.46 -3.70
N GLN A 295 -23.25 -2.74 -3.00
CA GLN A 295 -23.67 -1.62 -2.14
C GLN A 295 -24.31 -0.53 -3.00
N PRO A 296 -25.43 0.12 -2.55
CA PRO A 296 -25.98 1.28 -3.25
C PRO A 296 -24.90 2.35 -3.47
N ALA A 297 -25.02 3.12 -4.57
CA ALA A 297 -24.20 4.32 -4.74
C ALA A 297 -24.55 5.29 -3.59
N ALA A 298 -23.53 5.75 -2.86
CA ALA A 298 -23.67 6.71 -1.78
C ALA A 298 -23.99 8.11 -2.34
#